data_be7cd7a85888aa66bd9bbd0e38a4f998
#
_entry.id   be7cd7a85888aa66bd9bbd0e38a4f998
#
_cell.length_a   1.000
_cell.length_b   1.000
_cell.length_c   1.000
_cell.angle_alpha   90.00
_cell.angle_beta   90.00
_cell.angle_gamma   90.00
#
_symmetry.space_group_name_H-M   'P 1'
#
loop_
_entity.id
_entity.type
_entity.pdbx_description
1 polymer ?
#
loop_
_entity_poly.entity_id
_entity_poly.type
_entity_poly.pdbx_seq_one_letter_code
_entity_poly.pdbx_strand_id
1 'polypeptide(L)'
;MWDFSCYLSDRFAALGIVAANMWEWTQSSCAPAQPVGIIHILGTNDFYAPYNGNQYSIATSVQNDYWATTNQTQSTAVETPQGGGVTRFLWSEGPGCHTVEHYRIQNGDHVWPGFAEGVIWGF
;
A
#
# COMPACT_ATOMS: atom_id res chain seq x y z
N MET A 1 -2.52 7.44 -9.07
CA MET A 1 -3.33 6.46 -8.34
C MET A 1 -3.48 6.82 -6.85
N TRP A 2 -2.38 7.12 -6.18
CA TRP A 2 -2.42 7.56 -4.79
C TRP A 2 -3.22 8.85 -4.57
N ASP A 3 -3.29 9.72 -5.56
CA ASP A 3 -4.09 10.94 -5.48
C ASP A 3 -5.58 10.63 -5.27
N PHE A 4 -6.06 9.53 -5.83
CA PHE A 4 -7.45 9.14 -5.66
C PHE A 4 -7.77 8.81 -4.20
N SER A 5 -6.86 8.12 -3.51
CA SER A 5 -7.07 7.81 -2.10
C SER A 5 -7.00 9.06 -1.22
N CYS A 6 -6.16 10.03 -1.59
CA CYS A 6 -5.98 11.26 -0.82
C CYS A 6 -7.07 12.30 -1.04
N TYR A 7 -7.54 12.43 -2.27
CA TYR A 7 -8.43 13.57 -2.64
C TYR A 7 -9.83 13.15 -3.05
N LEU A 8 -10.04 11.86 -3.35
CA LEU A 8 -11.32 11.34 -3.81
C LEU A 8 -11.79 10.14 -2.97
N SER A 9 -11.40 10.10 -1.68
CA SER A 9 -11.74 8.99 -0.80
C SER A 9 -13.24 8.76 -0.62
N ASP A 10 -14.05 9.79 -0.86
CA ASP A 10 -15.50 9.70 -0.85
C ASP A 10 -16.08 8.96 -2.07
N ARG A 11 -15.24 8.69 -3.08
CA ARG A 11 -15.63 8.04 -4.33
C ARG A 11 -15.21 6.58 -4.44
N PHE A 12 -14.29 6.12 -3.57
CA PHE A 12 -13.69 4.78 -3.66
C PHE A 12 -13.65 4.13 -2.30
N ALA A 13 -14.10 2.88 -2.23
CA ALA A 13 -14.03 2.07 -1.01
C ALA A 13 -12.62 1.50 -0.79
N ALA A 14 -11.93 1.18 -1.87
CA ALA A 14 -10.60 0.56 -1.84
C ALA A 14 -9.82 0.84 -3.12
N LEU A 15 -8.50 0.76 -3.02
CA LEU A 15 -7.59 0.90 -4.15
C LEU A 15 -6.52 -0.19 -4.13
N GLY A 16 -6.24 -0.75 -5.31
CA GLY A 16 -5.13 -1.66 -5.53
C GLY A 16 -4.04 -0.94 -6.31
N ILE A 17 -2.81 -0.92 -5.78
CA ILE A 17 -1.69 -0.18 -6.36
C ILE A 17 -0.50 -1.11 -6.51
N VAL A 18 0.04 -1.19 -7.71
CA VAL A 18 1.18 -2.05 -8.04
C VAL A 18 2.34 -1.20 -8.55
N ALA A 19 3.54 -1.48 -8.04
CA ALA A 19 4.79 -0.88 -8.48
C ALA A 19 4.80 0.65 -8.42
N ALA A 20 4.21 1.23 -7.36
CA ALA A 20 4.19 2.68 -7.19
C ALA A 20 4.14 3.05 -5.71
N ASN A 21 4.97 3.99 -5.29
CA ASN A 21 4.91 4.63 -3.99
C ASN A 21 4.33 6.04 -4.10
N MET A 22 3.84 6.56 -2.98
CA MET A 22 3.37 7.94 -2.92
C MET A 22 4.53 8.92 -3.14
N TRP A 23 4.26 9.98 -3.87
CA TRP A 23 5.18 11.12 -3.92
C TRP A 23 5.16 11.85 -2.58
N GLU A 24 6.28 12.48 -2.25
CA GLU A 24 6.39 13.25 -1.02
C GLU A 24 5.33 14.36 -0.94
N TRP A 25 5.12 15.09 -2.03
CA TRP A 25 4.12 16.16 -2.05
C TRP A 25 2.68 15.63 -1.99
N THR A 26 2.41 14.46 -2.53
CA THR A 26 1.08 13.83 -2.40
C THR A 26 0.82 13.48 -0.95
N GLN A 27 1.78 12.87 -0.28
CA GLN A 27 1.64 12.49 1.13
C GLN A 27 1.51 13.72 2.04
N SER A 28 2.29 14.77 1.80
CA SER A 28 2.27 15.97 2.66
C SER A 28 0.96 16.75 2.56
N SER A 29 0.28 16.68 1.42
CA SER A 29 -1.03 17.32 1.21
C SER A 29 -2.21 16.35 1.28
N CYS A 30 -1.96 15.08 1.57
CA CYS A 30 -2.98 14.05 1.62
C CYS A 30 -3.93 14.28 2.79
N ALA A 31 -5.22 14.35 2.52
CA ALA A 31 -6.25 14.57 3.52
C ALA A 31 -7.51 13.77 3.17
N PRO A 32 -7.49 12.44 3.30
CA PRO A 32 -8.64 11.63 2.95
C PRO A 32 -9.82 11.96 3.87
N ALA A 33 -10.99 12.15 3.27
CA ALA A 33 -12.21 12.48 3.98
C ALA A 33 -12.74 11.28 4.80
N GLN A 34 -12.36 10.07 4.41
CA GLN A 34 -12.77 8.82 5.06
C GLN A 34 -11.74 7.73 4.82
N PRO A 35 -11.76 6.65 5.62
CA PRO A 35 -10.88 5.51 5.40
C PRO A 35 -11.04 4.90 4.01
N VAL A 36 -9.94 4.42 3.43
CA VAL A 36 -9.90 3.74 2.13
C VAL A 36 -9.11 2.45 2.30
N GLY A 37 -9.68 1.32 1.90
CA GLY A 37 -8.95 0.06 1.87
C GLY A 37 -7.78 0.17 0.87
N ILE A 38 -6.60 -0.26 1.29
CA ILE A 38 -5.39 -0.18 0.47
C ILE A 38 -4.81 -1.58 0.29
N ILE A 39 -4.54 -1.96 -0.95
CA ILE A 39 -3.67 -3.09 -1.27
C ILE A 39 -2.54 -2.59 -2.15
N HIS A 40 -1.31 -2.81 -1.69
CA HIS A 40 -0.10 -2.30 -2.32
C HIS A 40 0.87 -3.45 -2.58
N ILE A 41 1.40 -3.53 -3.80
CA ILE A 41 2.32 -4.58 -4.21
C ILE A 41 3.57 -3.93 -4.77
N LEU A 42 4.74 -4.24 -4.19
CA LEU A 42 6.01 -3.63 -4.60
C LEU A 42 7.18 -4.56 -4.36
N GLY A 43 8.11 -4.58 -5.33
CA GLY A 43 9.37 -5.29 -5.20
C GLY A 43 10.42 -4.46 -4.46
N THR A 44 11.25 -5.13 -3.66
CA THR A 44 12.30 -4.44 -2.90
C THR A 44 13.43 -3.91 -3.79
N ASN A 45 13.51 -4.38 -5.03
CA ASN A 45 14.53 -3.99 -6.01
C ASN A 45 13.96 -3.13 -7.14
N ASP A 46 12.77 -2.55 -6.93
CA ASP A 46 12.15 -1.68 -7.91
C ASP A 46 12.97 -0.39 -8.05
N PHE A 47 13.50 -0.16 -9.25
CA PHE A 47 14.34 1.00 -9.53
C PHE A 47 13.51 2.29 -9.70
N TYR A 48 12.30 2.18 -10.25
CA TYR A 48 11.45 3.34 -10.56
C TYR A 48 10.61 3.80 -9.37
N ALA A 49 10.21 2.86 -8.51
CA ALA A 49 9.52 3.14 -7.26
C ALA A 49 10.35 2.55 -6.10
N PRO A 50 11.39 3.25 -5.64
CA PRO A 50 12.31 2.71 -4.63
C PRO A 50 11.57 2.32 -3.35
N TYR A 51 11.74 1.06 -2.93
CA TYR A 51 11.05 0.51 -1.77
C TYR A 51 11.29 1.33 -0.50
N ASN A 52 12.51 1.79 -0.29
CA ASN A 52 12.89 2.58 0.88
C ASN A 52 12.80 4.10 0.65
N GLY A 53 12.18 4.50 -0.47
CA GLY A 53 12.01 5.90 -0.80
C GLY A 53 13.26 6.58 -1.37
N ASN A 54 13.08 7.82 -1.76
CA ASN A 54 14.14 8.72 -2.18
C ASN A 54 13.70 10.17 -1.91
N GLN A 55 14.35 11.14 -2.53
CA GLN A 55 14.02 12.56 -2.33
C GLN A 55 12.63 12.96 -2.87
N TYR A 56 12.01 12.12 -3.70
CA TYR A 56 10.71 12.40 -4.31
C TYR A 56 9.60 11.49 -3.81
N SER A 57 9.93 10.26 -3.45
CA SER A 57 8.98 9.23 -3.03
C SER A 57 9.19 8.88 -1.56
N ILE A 58 8.12 8.71 -0.81
CA ILE A 58 8.23 8.24 0.56
C ILE A 58 8.55 6.75 0.62
N ALA A 59 9.19 6.32 1.71
CA ALA A 59 9.47 4.91 1.93
C ALA A 59 8.17 4.11 2.10
N THR A 60 8.18 2.86 1.67
CA THR A 60 7.01 1.96 1.81
C THR A 60 6.56 1.83 3.26
N SER A 61 7.49 1.75 4.22
CA SER A 61 7.14 1.68 5.64
C SER A 61 6.39 2.93 6.12
N VAL A 62 6.82 4.11 5.70
CA VAL A 62 6.15 5.37 6.03
C VAL A 62 4.76 5.43 5.41
N GLN A 63 4.64 5.01 4.17
CA GLN A 63 3.38 4.95 3.45
C GLN A 63 2.38 4.01 4.12
N ASN A 64 2.83 2.81 4.52
CA ASN A 64 1.98 1.84 5.20
C ASN A 64 1.51 2.37 6.56
N ASP A 65 2.40 2.98 7.33
CA ASP A 65 2.05 3.58 8.63
C ASP A 65 1.04 4.71 8.47
N TYR A 66 1.19 5.51 7.44
CA TYR A 66 0.23 6.58 7.13
C TYR A 66 -1.18 6.03 6.90
N TRP A 67 -1.32 5.01 6.08
CA TRP A 67 -2.63 4.44 5.77
C TRP A 67 -3.20 3.61 6.91
N ALA A 68 -2.36 2.90 7.65
CA ALA A 68 -2.79 2.20 8.86
C ALA A 68 -3.35 3.19 9.89
N THR A 69 -2.68 4.32 10.09
CA THR A 69 -3.15 5.37 10.98
C THR A 69 -4.45 6.00 10.48
N THR A 70 -4.52 6.30 9.19
CA THR A 70 -5.71 6.88 8.56
C THR A 70 -6.93 5.97 8.69
N ASN A 71 -6.74 4.67 8.50
CA ASN A 71 -7.79 3.67 8.60
C ASN A 71 -8.03 3.19 10.04
N GLN A 72 -7.26 3.70 11.01
CA GLN A 72 -7.37 3.36 12.43
C GLN A 72 -7.25 1.86 12.69
N THR A 73 -6.37 1.20 11.96
CA THR A 73 -6.08 -0.22 12.14
C THR A 73 -5.17 -0.45 13.34
N GLN A 74 -4.91 -1.70 13.67
CA GLN A 74 -3.84 -2.03 14.60
C GLN A 74 -2.50 -1.48 14.10
N SER A 75 -1.59 -1.14 15.02
CA SER A 75 -0.33 -0.49 14.65
C SER A 75 0.71 -1.43 14.07
N THR A 76 0.62 -2.72 14.38
CA THR A 76 1.57 -3.74 13.92
C THR A 76 0.89 -4.69 12.94
N ALA A 77 1.49 -4.86 11.76
CA ALA A 77 0.96 -5.77 10.76
C ALA A 77 1.13 -7.24 11.16
N VAL A 78 0.22 -8.07 10.71
CA VAL A 78 0.40 -9.52 10.72
C VAL A 78 1.15 -9.90 9.45
N GLU A 79 2.33 -10.51 9.60
CA GLU A 79 3.16 -10.93 8.48
C GLU A 79 2.91 -12.39 8.17
N THR A 80 2.63 -12.70 6.91
CA THR A 80 2.39 -14.07 6.46
C THR A 80 3.19 -14.34 5.18
N PRO A 81 4.16 -15.26 5.22
CA PRO A 81 4.87 -15.68 4.01
C PRO A 81 3.90 -16.29 2.99
N GLN A 82 4.03 -15.90 1.73
CA GLN A 82 3.20 -16.40 0.63
C GLN A 82 3.96 -17.38 -0.27
N GLY A 83 5.26 -17.60 -0.03
CA GLY A 83 6.12 -18.37 -0.92
C GLY A 83 6.73 -17.51 -2.03
N GLY A 84 7.78 -18.02 -2.69
CA GLY A 84 8.40 -17.33 -3.82
C GLY A 84 9.00 -15.96 -3.49
N GLY A 85 9.39 -15.73 -2.24
CA GLY A 85 9.95 -14.44 -1.80
C GLY A 85 8.91 -13.38 -1.52
N VAL A 86 7.62 -13.71 -1.54
CA VAL A 86 6.52 -12.78 -1.27
C VAL A 86 6.08 -12.90 0.18
N THR A 87 5.95 -11.75 0.85
CA THR A 87 5.40 -11.65 2.21
C THR A 87 4.21 -10.69 2.20
N ARG A 88 3.11 -11.12 2.83
CA ARG A 88 1.93 -10.28 3.04
C ARG A 88 1.99 -9.63 4.40
N PHE A 89 1.77 -8.33 4.44
CA PHE A 89 1.61 -7.54 5.66
C PHE A 89 0.17 -7.07 5.72
N LEU A 90 -0.53 -7.40 6.80
CA LEU A 90 -1.94 -7.03 6.98
C LEU A 90 -2.12 -6.18 8.23
N TRP A 91 -2.63 -4.97 8.04
CA TRP A 91 -3.13 -4.10 9.11
C TRP A 91 -4.66 -4.13 9.05
N SER A 92 -5.29 -4.60 10.11
CA SER A 92 -6.75 -4.77 10.18
C SER A 92 -7.32 -4.25 11.50
N GLU A 93 -8.56 -4.59 11.77
CA GLU A 93 -9.28 -4.25 12.99
C GLU A 93 -9.60 -2.77 13.17
N GLY A 94 -9.56 -2.00 12.08
CA GLY A 94 -10.07 -0.64 12.06
C GLY A 94 -11.59 -0.61 11.87
N PRO A 95 -12.22 0.53 12.19
CA PRO A 95 -13.65 0.68 11.98
C PRO A 95 -14.01 0.59 10.49
N GLY A 96 -15.17 0.00 10.17
CA GLY A 96 -15.65 -0.09 8.79
C GLY A 96 -14.91 -1.11 7.93
N CYS A 97 -14.10 -1.97 8.52
CA CYS A 97 -13.36 -3.04 7.83
C CYS A 97 -12.40 -2.54 6.72
N HIS A 98 -11.94 -1.31 6.80
CA HIS A 98 -10.94 -0.79 5.85
C HIS A 98 -9.56 -1.24 6.31
N THR A 99 -8.96 -2.14 5.55
CA THR A 99 -7.64 -2.69 5.84
C THR A 99 -6.55 -2.03 5.02
N VAL A 100 -5.30 -2.25 5.43
CA VAL A 100 -4.13 -1.98 4.62
C VAL A 100 -3.41 -3.31 4.42
N GLU A 101 -3.18 -3.69 3.18
CA GLU A 101 -2.40 -4.87 2.83
C GLU A 101 -1.20 -4.47 1.99
N HIS A 102 -0.06 -5.04 2.30
CA HIS A 102 1.15 -4.84 1.51
C HIS A 102 1.77 -6.20 1.17
N TYR A 103 2.04 -6.42 -0.10
CA TYR A 103 2.77 -7.59 -0.59
C TYR A 103 4.18 -7.15 -0.99
N ARG A 104 5.17 -7.57 -0.20
CA ARG A 104 6.58 -7.32 -0.49
C ARG A 104 7.14 -8.47 -1.30
N ILE A 105 7.69 -8.16 -2.47
CA ILE A 105 8.39 -9.14 -3.31
C ILE A 105 9.87 -8.93 -3.09
N GLN A 106 10.53 -9.85 -2.37
CA GLN A 106 11.96 -9.77 -2.10
C GLN A 106 12.75 -9.85 -3.41
N ASN A 107 13.62 -8.87 -3.64
CA ASN A 107 14.40 -8.72 -4.88
C ASN A 107 13.55 -8.53 -6.15
N GLY A 108 12.27 -8.22 -6.01
CA GLY A 108 11.39 -7.97 -7.16
C GLY A 108 11.68 -6.63 -7.83
N ASP A 109 11.56 -6.61 -9.14
CA ASP A 109 11.76 -5.42 -9.97
C ASP A 109 10.45 -4.64 -10.20
N HIS A 110 10.48 -3.66 -11.06
CA HIS A 110 9.33 -2.85 -11.46
C HIS A 110 8.46 -3.63 -12.46
N VAL A 111 7.58 -4.50 -11.94
CA VAL A 111 6.75 -5.38 -12.77
C VAL A 111 5.35 -5.53 -12.20
N TRP A 112 4.41 -5.94 -13.04
CA TRP A 112 3.09 -6.41 -12.62
C TRP A 112 3.19 -7.92 -12.34
N PRO A 113 3.23 -8.35 -11.08
CA PRO A 113 3.40 -9.77 -10.78
C PRO A 113 2.16 -10.58 -11.15
N GLY A 114 2.35 -11.85 -11.51
CA GLY A 114 1.25 -12.70 -11.95
C GLY A 114 0.16 -12.94 -10.93
N PHE A 115 0.46 -12.82 -9.63
CA PHE A 115 -0.54 -12.99 -8.56
C PHE A 115 -1.36 -11.72 -8.28
N ALA A 116 -0.97 -10.55 -8.84
CA ALA A 116 -1.54 -9.25 -8.47
C ALA A 116 -3.06 -9.19 -8.70
N GLU A 117 -3.53 -9.66 -9.84
CA GLU A 117 -4.96 -9.64 -10.14
C GLU A 117 -5.77 -10.44 -9.13
N GLY A 118 -5.29 -11.63 -8.78
CA GLY A 118 -6.00 -12.49 -7.83
C GLY A 118 -6.16 -11.85 -6.45
N VAL A 119 -5.09 -11.22 -5.93
CA VAL A 119 -5.16 -10.59 -4.60
C VAL A 119 -5.96 -9.29 -4.62
N ILE A 120 -5.88 -8.52 -5.70
CA ILE A 120 -6.66 -7.27 -5.83
C ILE A 120 -8.16 -7.58 -5.91
N TRP A 121 -8.55 -8.55 -6.72
CA TRP A 121 -9.96 -8.93 -6.83
C TRP A 121 -10.49 -9.64 -5.59
N GLY A 122 -9.63 -10.33 -4.84
CA GLY A 122 -10.00 -10.95 -3.56
C GLY A 122 -10.05 -9.99 -2.38
N PHE A 123 -9.60 -8.77 -2.59
CA PHE A 123 -9.59 -7.71 -1.57
C PHE A 123 -10.95 -7.02 -1.47
#